data_88610fa13c18a2814bd81f6aa4820a73
#
_entry.id   88610fa13c18a2814bd81f6aa4820a73
#
_cell.length_a   1.000
_cell.length_b   1.000
_cell.length_c   1.000
_cell.angle_alpha   90.00
_cell.angle_beta   90.00
_cell.angle_gamma   90.00
#
_symmetry.space_group_name_H-M   'P 1'
#
loop_
_entity.id
_entity.type
_entity.pdbx_description
1 polymer ?
#
loop_
_entity_poly.entity_id
_entity_poly.type
_entity_poly.pdbx_seq_one_letter_code
_entity_poly.pdbx_strand_id
1 'polypeptide(L)'
;MRITRSIKTLVAGASFFALAACGGPKEEPELTPEQFMAKVRAEPGVKTLPDGLAYKVLKSGPKDGEQPSKGRQMMLIYEGRLPDGGIFDSSEQHGNGAYMQMTLDGLVQGWMEALPMMHVGDTWMLYVPPNLGYGKRSMGIIPPNSPLVFKIQLLGLGGQEQ
;
A
#
# COMPACT_ATOMS: atom_id res chain seq x y z
N MET A 1 17.21 -75.39 46.11
CA MET A 1 17.45 -76.03 44.80
C MET A 1 16.27 -75.56 43.89
N ARG A 2 16.51 -74.55 43.06
CA ARG A 2 15.81 -74.27 41.80
C ARG A 2 16.40 -72.97 41.21
N ILE A 3 17.08 -73.13 40.11
CA ILE A 3 17.74 -72.11 39.35
C ILE A 3 16.69 -71.49 38.47
N THR A 4 16.56 -70.17 38.54
CA THR A 4 15.73 -69.43 37.58
C THR A 4 16.62 -68.46 36.79
N ARG A 5 16.79 -68.77 35.51
CA ARG A 5 17.56 -67.99 34.54
C ARG A 5 16.75 -66.71 34.18
N SER A 6 17.37 -65.55 34.41
CA SER A 6 16.88 -64.27 33.87
C SER A 6 17.25 -64.14 32.40
N ILE A 7 16.28 -64.00 31.57
CA ILE A 7 16.44 -63.64 30.15
C ILE A 7 16.54 -62.11 30.06
N LYS A 8 17.70 -61.63 29.62
CA LYS A 8 17.87 -60.18 29.26
C LYS A 8 17.32 -59.98 27.88
N THR A 9 16.22 -59.26 27.79
CA THR A 9 15.65 -58.77 26.52
C THR A 9 16.41 -57.52 26.13
N LEU A 10 17.09 -57.58 25.00
CA LEU A 10 17.79 -56.46 24.36
C LEU A 10 16.76 -55.65 23.58
N VAL A 11 16.45 -54.46 24.04
CA VAL A 11 15.61 -53.50 23.30
C VAL A 11 16.53 -52.69 22.40
N ALA A 12 16.45 -52.94 21.09
CA ALA A 12 17.09 -52.14 20.07
C ALA A 12 16.38 -50.81 19.95
N GLY A 13 17.03 -49.74 20.38
CA GLY A 13 16.54 -48.38 20.19
C GLY A 13 16.68 -47.96 18.72
N ALA A 14 15.56 -47.84 18.02
CA ALA A 14 15.51 -47.19 16.72
C ALA A 14 15.50 -45.66 16.94
N SER A 15 16.66 -45.05 16.72
CA SER A 15 16.74 -43.58 16.67
C SER A 15 16.03 -43.07 15.40
N PHE A 16 14.83 -42.55 15.58
CA PHE A 16 14.16 -41.75 14.55
C PHE A 16 14.85 -40.40 14.47
N PHE A 17 15.71 -40.21 13.47
CA PHE A 17 16.19 -38.92 13.05
C PHE A 17 15.02 -38.21 12.39
N ALA A 18 14.32 -37.35 13.14
CA ALA A 18 13.40 -36.38 12.56
C ALA A 18 14.24 -35.35 11.80
N LEU A 19 14.24 -35.44 10.46
CA LEU A 19 14.66 -34.33 9.61
C LEU A 19 13.66 -33.18 9.85
N ALA A 20 14.09 -32.20 10.64
CA ALA A 20 13.44 -30.90 10.66
C ALA A 20 13.63 -30.29 9.28
N ALA A 21 12.61 -30.37 8.44
CA ALA A 21 12.50 -29.59 7.22
C ALA A 21 12.48 -28.12 7.66
N CYS A 22 13.59 -27.40 7.48
CA CYS A 22 13.63 -25.95 7.49
C CYS A 22 12.74 -25.47 6.34
N GLY A 23 11.44 -25.26 6.60
CA GLY A 23 10.57 -24.49 5.75
C GLY A 23 11.08 -23.06 5.81
N GLY A 24 11.77 -22.60 4.76
CA GLY A 24 12.02 -21.19 4.56
C GLY A 24 10.67 -20.41 4.59
N PRO A 25 10.72 -19.10 4.82
CA PRO A 25 9.49 -18.29 4.75
C PRO A 25 8.81 -18.59 3.42
N LYS A 26 7.55 -19.07 3.49
CA LYS A 26 6.71 -19.22 2.31
C LYS A 26 6.50 -17.82 1.77
N GLU A 27 7.16 -17.49 0.67
CA GLU A 27 6.79 -16.32 -0.11
C GLU A 27 5.31 -16.50 -0.48
N GLU A 28 4.46 -15.64 0.07
CA GLU A 28 3.07 -15.59 -0.36
C GLU A 28 3.08 -15.20 -1.85
N PRO A 29 2.30 -15.89 -2.71
CA PRO A 29 2.27 -15.56 -4.13
C PRO A 29 1.84 -14.09 -4.29
N GLU A 30 2.57 -13.36 -5.10
CA GLU A 30 2.22 -11.98 -5.43
C GLU A 30 0.79 -11.92 -5.99
N LEU A 31 -0.01 -11.04 -5.42
CA LEU A 31 -1.39 -10.85 -5.86
C LEU A 31 -1.39 -10.19 -7.25
N THR A 32 -2.28 -10.65 -8.13
CA THR A 32 -2.53 -9.88 -9.35
C THR A 32 -3.10 -8.49 -9.01
N PRO A 33 -3.01 -7.50 -9.92
CA PRO A 33 -3.58 -6.18 -9.71
C PRO A 33 -5.05 -6.22 -9.28
N GLU A 34 -5.85 -7.09 -9.90
CA GLU A 34 -7.26 -7.26 -9.60
C GLU A 34 -7.48 -7.87 -8.20
N GLN A 35 -6.68 -8.87 -7.84
CA GLN A 35 -6.74 -9.52 -6.53
C GLN A 35 -6.33 -8.53 -5.43
N PHE A 36 -5.28 -7.73 -5.67
CA PHE A 36 -4.86 -6.69 -4.74
C PHE A 36 -5.98 -5.66 -4.53
N MET A 37 -6.54 -5.11 -5.61
CA MET A 37 -7.62 -4.13 -5.51
C MET A 37 -8.89 -4.72 -4.87
N ALA A 38 -9.21 -5.99 -5.13
CA ALA A 38 -10.32 -6.68 -4.48
C ALA A 38 -10.10 -6.83 -2.96
N LYS A 39 -8.89 -7.22 -2.55
CA LYS A 39 -8.49 -7.31 -1.13
C LYS A 39 -8.64 -5.96 -0.43
N VAL A 40 -8.10 -4.89 -1.02
CA VAL A 40 -8.19 -3.53 -0.47
C VAL A 40 -9.63 -3.07 -0.30
N ARG A 41 -10.49 -3.30 -1.30
CA ARG A 41 -11.91 -2.89 -1.25
C ARG A 41 -12.71 -3.61 -0.17
N ALA A 42 -12.24 -4.79 0.24
CA ALA A 42 -12.85 -5.55 1.34
C ALA A 42 -12.41 -5.06 2.73
N GLU A 43 -11.42 -4.19 2.83
CA GLU A 43 -10.94 -3.67 4.11
C GLU A 43 -11.96 -2.74 4.77
N PRO A 44 -12.12 -2.82 6.09
CA PRO A 44 -13.00 -1.91 6.82
C PRO A 44 -12.63 -0.43 6.63
N GLY A 45 -13.63 0.39 6.31
CA GLY A 45 -13.47 1.83 6.15
C GLY A 45 -12.95 2.28 4.79
N VAL A 46 -12.69 1.35 3.87
CA VAL A 46 -12.38 1.68 2.48
C VAL A 46 -13.66 2.00 1.72
N LYS A 47 -13.63 3.09 0.98
CA LYS A 47 -14.68 3.52 0.04
C LYS A 47 -14.19 3.32 -1.38
N THR A 48 -15.07 2.95 -2.29
CA THR A 48 -14.75 2.69 -3.70
C THR A 48 -15.59 3.57 -4.59
N LEU A 49 -14.96 4.19 -5.58
CA LEU A 49 -15.63 4.93 -6.64
C LEU A 49 -16.00 4.00 -7.81
N PRO A 50 -16.94 4.42 -8.70
CA PRO A 50 -17.43 3.58 -9.80
C PRO A 50 -16.36 3.11 -10.79
N ASP A 51 -15.28 3.88 -10.95
CA ASP A 51 -14.13 3.58 -11.83
C ASP A 51 -13.10 2.63 -11.20
N GLY A 52 -13.32 2.27 -9.94
CA GLY A 52 -12.50 1.35 -9.18
C GLY A 52 -11.43 2.01 -8.30
N LEU A 53 -11.33 3.34 -8.31
CA LEU A 53 -10.51 4.06 -7.33
C LEU A 53 -11.03 3.75 -5.92
N ALA A 54 -10.12 3.47 -4.99
CA ALA A 54 -10.50 3.22 -3.60
C ALA A 54 -9.70 4.12 -2.65
N TYR A 55 -10.31 4.51 -1.55
CA TYR A 55 -9.65 5.34 -0.55
C TYR A 55 -10.14 5.06 0.86
N LYS A 56 -9.29 5.35 1.83
CA LYS A 56 -9.61 5.28 3.25
C LYS A 56 -9.19 6.57 3.93
N VAL A 57 -10.12 7.21 4.61
CA VAL A 57 -9.83 8.39 5.42
C VAL A 57 -9.17 7.96 6.70
N LEU A 58 -7.92 8.35 6.91
CA LEU A 58 -7.15 8.07 8.14
C LEU A 58 -7.35 9.17 9.18
N LYS A 59 -7.42 10.41 8.71
CA LYS A 59 -7.68 11.59 9.52
C LYS A 59 -8.52 12.56 8.71
N SER A 60 -9.54 13.14 9.30
CA SER A 60 -10.33 14.21 8.69
C SER A 60 -9.88 15.56 9.21
N GLY A 61 -9.72 16.51 8.30
CA GLY A 61 -9.65 17.93 8.60
C GLY A 61 -11.01 18.51 8.98
N PRO A 62 -11.11 19.83 9.14
CA PRO A 62 -12.37 20.51 9.34
C PRO A 62 -13.34 20.24 8.19
N LYS A 63 -14.63 20.02 8.48
CA LYS A 63 -15.64 19.71 7.45
C LYS A 63 -15.90 20.87 6.49
N ASP A 64 -15.64 22.09 6.92
CA ASP A 64 -15.70 23.34 6.18
C ASP A 64 -14.34 23.77 5.63
N GLY A 65 -13.34 22.88 5.70
CA GLY A 65 -12.01 23.08 5.16
C GLY A 65 -12.04 23.28 3.65
N GLU A 66 -11.11 24.08 3.14
CA GLU A 66 -10.97 24.28 1.70
C GLU A 66 -10.59 22.99 0.98
N GLN A 67 -11.07 22.84 -0.25
CA GLN A 67 -10.80 21.70 -1.12
C GLN A 67 -9.96 22.12 -2.33
N PRO A 68 -9.07 21.26 -2.81
CA PRO A 68 -8.31 21.50 -4.04
C PRO A 68 -9.23 21.72 -5.25
N SER A 69 -8.86 22.69 -6.08
CA SER A 69 -9.54 22.97 -7.35
C SER A 69 -8.50 23.14 -8.46
N LYS A 70 -8.96 23.04 -9.71
CA LYS A 70 -8.11 23.21 -10.89
C LYS A 70 -7.39 24.56 -10.86
N GLY A 71 -6.07 24.54 -11.18
CA GLY A 71 -5.23 25.74 -11.21
C GLY A 71 -4.81 26.28 -9.84
N ARG A 72 -5.28 25.67 -8.74
CA ARG A 72 -4.88 26.07 -7.40
C ARG A 72 -3.70 25.23 -6.92
N GLN A 73 -2.69 25.86 -6.34
CA GLN A 73 -1.55 25.17 -5.74
C GLN A 73 -1.98 24.46 -4.46
N MET A 74 -1.47 23.26 -4.28
CA MET A 74 -1.65 22.44 -3.08
C MET A 74 -0.30 22.25 -2.40
N MET A 75 -0.28 22.26 -1.08
CA MET A 75 0.82 21.79 -0.26
C MET A 75 0.43 20.44 0.34
N LEU A 76 1.19 19.40 0.04
CA LEU A 76 0.90 18.08 0.54
C LEU A 76 2.17 17.29 0.87
N ILE A 77 2.01 16.35 1.78
CA ILE A 77 2.99 15.29 2.06
C ILE A 77 2.42 14.01 1.46
N TYR A 78 3.26 13.24 0.78
CA TYR A 78 2.84 11.95 0.27
C TYR A 78 3.95 10.91 0.30
N GLU A 79 3.54 9.68 0.27
CA GLU A 79 4.38 8.50 0.07
C GLU A 79 3.64 7.54 -0.86
N GLY A 80 4.30 7.17 -1.96
CA GLY A 80 3.81 6.22 -2.95
C GLY A 80 4.49 4.86 -2.81
N ARG A 81 3.69 3.79 -2.74
CA ARG A 81 4.14 2.41 -2.59
C ARG A 81 3.55 1.50 -3.65
N LEU A 82 4.29 0.46 -3.97
CA LEU A 82 3.78 -0.70 -4.70
C LEU A 82 3.03 -1.64 -3.76
N PRO A 83 2.26 -2.63 -4.27
CA PRO A 83 1.54 -3.60 -3.46
C PRO A 83 2.40 -4.41 -2.49
N ASP A 84 3.66 -4.64 -2.83
CA ASP A 84 4.66 -5.30 -1.99
C ASP A 84 5.19 -4.44 -0.83
N GLY A 85 4.79 -3.16 -0.79
CA GLY A 85 5.20 -2.18 0.20
C GLY A 85 6.45 -1.37 -0.20
N GLY A 86 7.08 -1.68 -1.33
CA GLY A 86 8.21 -0.92 -1.85
C GLY A 86 7.84 0.53 -2.15
N ILE A 87 8.58 1.49 -1.57
CA ILE A 87 8.38 2.91 -1.82
C ILE A 87 8.99 3.25 -3.19
N PHE A 88 8.17 3.78 -4.10
CA PHE A 88 8.64 4.23 -5.40
C PHE A 88 8.81 5.75 -5.48
N ASP A 89 8.14 6.51 -4.60
CA ASP A 89 8.23 7.97 -4.56
C ASP A 89 7.72 8.52 -3.22
N SER A 90 8.25 9.67 -2.78
CA SER A 90 7.75 10.39 -1.61
C SER A 90 8.16 11.85 -1.65
N SER A 91 7.39 12.71 -0.97
CA SER A 91 7.73 14.14 -0.84
C SER A 91 9.09 14.38 -0.17
N GLU A 92 9.55 13.47 0.70
CA GLU A 92 10.87 13.57 1.34
C GLU A 92 12.03 13.40 0.37
N GLN A 93 11.84 12.65 -0.73
CA GLN A 93 12.88 12.42 -1.73
C GLN A 93 13.15 13.65 -2.63
N HIS A 94 12.25 14.62 -2.64
CA HIS A 94 12.33 15.82 -3.48
C HIS A 94 12.96 17.04 -2.80
N GLY A 95 13.45 16.92 -1.57
CA GLY A 95 14.63 17.66 -1.09
C GLY A 95 14.44 19.03 -0.42
N ASN A 96 13.25 19.57 -0.22
CA ASN A 96 13.10 20.89 0.45
C ASN A 96 12.18 20.87 1.68
N GLY A 97 12.34 19.87 2.52
CA GLY A 97 11.41 19.62 3.63
C GLY A 97 10.37 18.60 3.23
N ALA A 98 9.54 18.25 4.19
CA ALA A 98 8.66 17.12 4.06
C ALA A 98 7.44 17.34 3.14
N TYR A 99 7.31 18.45 2.43
CA TYR A 99 6.12 18.74 1.61
C TYR A 99 6.44 19.11 0.17
N MET A 100 5.49 18.83 -0.71
CA MET A 100 5.52 19.23 -2.11
C MET A 100 4.44 20.29 -2.38
N GLN A 101 4.78 21.21 -3.31
CA GLN A 101 3.82 22.16 -3.90
C GLN A 101 3.53 21.73 -5.33
N MET A 102 2.25 21.53 -5.66
CA MET A 102 1.82 21.10 -6.98
C MET A 102 0.39 21.54 -7.25
N THR A 103 -0.02 21.51 -8.53
CA THR A 103 -1.39 21.67 -8.96
C THR A 103 -2.00 20.33 -9.32
N LEU A 104 -3.31 20.29 -9.58
CA LEU A 104 -3.99 19.08 -10.05
C LEU A 104 -3.56 18.67 -11.46
N ASP A 105 -3.03 19.61 -12.24
CA ASP A 105 -2.75 19.38 -13.65
C ASP A 105 -1.51 18.46 -13.83
N GLY A 106 -1.66 17.46 -14.68
CA GLY A 106 -0.57 16.53 -15.02
C GLY A 106 -0.30 15.40 -14.03
N LEU A 107 -1.12 15.28 -12.99
CA LEU A 107 -1.06 14.17 -12.04
C LEU A 107 -1.70 12.91 -12.64
N VAL A 108 -1.43 11.74 -12.03
CA VAL A 108 -2.16 10.51 -12.38
C VAL A 108 -3.66 10.69 -12.12
N GLN A 109 -4.48 10.06 -12.95
CA GLN A 109 -5.93 10.28 -12.93
C GLN A 109 -6.54 10.03 -11.56
N GLY A 110 -6.13 8.99 -10.86
CA GLY A 110 -6.62 8.72 -9.51
C GLY A 110 -6.39 9.86 -8.52
N TRP A 111 -5.32 10.64 -8.68
CA TRP A 111 -5.08 11.83 -7.87
C TRP A 111 -5.98 12.99 -8.28
N MET A 112 -6.15 13.20 -9.58
CA MET A 112 -7.03 14.25 -10.09
C MET A 112 -8.49 14.06 -9.67
N GLU A 113 -8.90 12.82 -9.38
CA GLU A 113 -10.23 12.49 -8.87
C GLU A 113 -10.34 12.58 -7.35
N ALA A 114 -9.33 12.05 -6.63
CA ALA A 114 -9.37 11.97 -5.18
C ALA A 114 -9.10 13.30 -4.48
N LEU A 115 -8.08 14.06 -4.94
CA LEU A 115 -7.64 15.27 -4.25
C LEU A 115 -8.74 16.35 -4.13
N PRO A 116 -9.60 16.59 -5.15
CA PRO A 116 -10.72 17.52 -5.01
C PRO A 116 -11.77 17.13 -3.95
N MET A 117 -11.75 15.86 -3.52
CA MET A 117 -12.64 15.36 -2.46
C MET A 117 -12.05 15.54 -1.06
N MET A 118 -10.74 15.80 -0.95
CA MET A 118 -10.07 16.03 0.32
C MET A 118 -10.27 17.46 0.81
N HIS A 119 -10.31 17.62 2.14
CA HIS A 119 -10.25 18.93 2.79
C HIS A 119 -8.84 19.18 3.36
N VAL A 120 -8.45 20.41 3.45
CA VAL A 120 -7.21 20.80 4.13
C VAL A 120 -7.21 20.20 5.55
N GLY A 121 -6.14 19.50 5.90
CA GLY A 121 -6.00 18.75 7.14
C GLY A 121 -6.33 17.26 7.05
N ASP A 122 -6.91 16.81 5.93
CA ASP A 122 -7.15 15.38 5.70
C ASP A 122 -5.85 14.59 5.51
N THR A 123 -5.90 13.33 5.94
CA THR A 123 -4.92 12.31 5.58
C THR A 123 -5.65 11.08 5.07
N TRP A 124 -5.36 10.68 3.85
CA TRP A 124 -5.98 9.54 3.19
C TRP A 124 -4.97 8.48 2.77
N MET A 125 -5.41 7.23 2.77
CA MET A 125 -4.81 6.18 1.94
C MET A 125 -5.61 6.13 0.65
N LEU A 126 -4.91 6.21 -0.47
CA LEU A 126 -5.49 6.15 -1.81
C LEU A 126 -4.94 4.91 -2.52
N TYR A 127 -5.80 4.11 -3.10
CA TYR A 127 -5.48 2.90 -3.82
C TYR A 127 -5.92 3.07 -5.27
N VAL A 128 -4.94 3.24 -6.14
CA VAL A 128 -5.14 3.60 -7.54
C VAL A 128 -5.01 2.35 -8.41
N PRO A 129 -6.07 1.89 -9.07
CA PRO A 129 -5.96 0.79 -10.01
C PRO A 129 -5.09 1.20 -11.22
N PRO A 130 -4.49 0.24 -11.94
CA PRO A 130 -3.54 0.55 -13.02
C PRO A 130 -4.06 1.51 -14.08
N ASN A 131 -5.35 1.42 -14.45
CA ASN A 131 -5.98 2.27 -15.46
C ASN A 131 -6.08 3.75 -15.05
N LEU A 132 -6.05 4.05 -13.76
CA LEU A 132 -6.06 5.42 -13.20
C LEU A 132 -4.65 5.87 -12.74
N GLY A 133 -3.65 5.00 -12.89
CA GLY A 133 -2.24 5.26 -12.65
C GLY A 133 -1.45 5.33 -13.95
N TYR A 134 -0.40 4.52 -14.06
CA TYR A 134 0.49 4.49 -15.24
C TYR A 134 0.06 3.45 -16.29
N GLY A 135 -0.95 2.63 -16.02
CA GLY A 135 -1.47 1.63 -16.95
C GLY A 135 -0.40 0.62 -17.38
N LYS A 136 -0.31 0.40 -18.68
CA LYS A 136 0.65 -0.54 -19.29
C LYS A 136 2.08 0.02 -19.42
N ARG A 137 2.33 1.25 -18.97
CA ARG A 137 3.65 1.87 -19.04
C ARG A 137 4.49 1.46 -17.84
N SER A 138 5.76 1.17 -18.05
CA SER A 138 6.76 1.08 -17.01
C SER A 138 7.24 2.49 -16.66
N MET A 139 7.31 2.82 -15.37
CA MET A 139 7.78 4.14 -14.90
C MET A 139 8.88 3.93 -13.84
N GLY A 140 10.13 3.92 -14.31
CA GLY A 140 11.27 3.66 -13.44
C GLY A 140 11.15 2.28 -12.77
N ILE A 141 11.03 2.27 -11.45
CA ILE A 141 10.88 1.03 -10.66
C ILE A 141 9.44 0.51 -10.61
N ILE A 142 8.47 1.23 -11.20
CA ILE A 142 7.07 0.81 -11.24
C ILE A 142 6.84 -0.10 -12.46
N PRO A 143 6.52 -1.39 -12.26
CA PRO A 143 6.21 -2.29 -13.37
C PRO A 143 4.93 -1.88 -14.11
N PRO A 144 4.74 -2.36 -15.35
CA PRO A 144 3.46 -2.21 -16.06
C PRO A 144 2.31 -2.83 -15.29
N ASN A 145 1.13 -2.24 -15.38
CA ASN A 145 -0.11 -2.69 -14.74
C ASN A 145 -0.03 -2.75 -13.20
N SER A 146 0.82 -1.95 -12.57
CA SER A 146 0.91 -1.90 -11.11
C SER A 146 -0.22 -1.07 -10.51
N PRO A 147 -0.95 -1.58 -9.52
CA PRO A 147 -1.72 -0.75 -8.61
C PRO A 147 -0.77 0.13 -7.80
N LEU A 148 -1.21 1.33 -7.46
CA LEU A 148 -0.42 2.27 -6.68
C LEU A 148 -1.12 2.55 -5.35
N VAL A 149 -0.35 2.61 -4.28
CA VAL A 149 -0.84 2.95 -2.94
C VAL A 149 -0.20 4.26 -2.52
N PHE A 150 -1.01 5.25 -2.20
CA PHE A 150 -0.50 6.53 -1.71
C PHE A 150 -1.06 6.83 -0.32
N LYS A 151 -0.19 7.23 0.57
CA LYS A 151 -0.59 7.96 1.77
C LYS A 151 -0.42 9.44 1.48
N ILE A 152 -1.50 10.21 1.56
CA ILE A 152 -1.51 11.63 1.21
C ILE A 152 -2.03 12.42 2.40
N GLN A 153 -1.33 13.49 2.76
CA GLN A 153 -1.78 14.49 3.72
C GLN A 153 -1.85 15.85 3.03
N LEU A 154 -3.03 16.43 2.97
CA LEU A 154 -3.25 17.76 2.43
C LEU A 154 -3.02 18.81 3.53
N LEU A 155 -1.95 19.58 3.41
CA LEU A 155 -1.53 20.56 4.42
C LEU A 155 -2.21 21.91 4.23
N GLY A 156 -2.39 22.34 2.99
CA GLY A 156 -2.92 23.66 2.67
C GLY A 156 -3.07 23.88 1.18
N LEU A 157 -3.67 25.02 0.86
CA LEU A 157 -3.83 25.50 -0.52
C LEU A 157 -3.20 26.88 -0.64
N GLY A 158 -2.41 27.06 -1.72
CA GLY A 158 -1.89 28.37 -2.11
C GLY A 158 -2.96 29.27 -2.75
N GLY A 159 -2.61 30.55 -2.96
CA GLY A 159 -3.42 31.44 -3.78
C GLY A 159 -3.54 30.93 -5.22
N GLN A 160 -4.59 31.34 -5.92
CA GLN A 160 -4.65 31.13 -7.38
C GLN A 160 -3.57 32.01 -8.01
N GLU A 161 -2.75 31.45 -8.89
CA GLU A 161 -1.96 32.28 -9.79
C GLU A 161 -2.93 33.01 -10.70
N GLN A 162 -2.87 34.36 -10.62
CA GLN A 162 -3.65 35.26 -11.48
C GLN A 162 -3.01 35.32 -12.86
#